data_38aa14dff073a795d17faa1ccaac27a1
#
_entry.id   38aa14dff073a795d17faa1ccaac27a1
#
_cell.length_a   1.000
_cell.length_b   1.000
_cell.length_c   1.000
_cell.angle_alpha   90.00
_cell.angle_beta   90.00
_cell.angle_gamma   90.00
#
_symmetry.space_group_name_H-M   'P 1'
#
loop_
_entity.id
_entity.type
_entity.pdbx_description
1 polymer ?
#
loop_
_entity_poly.entity_id
_entity_poly.type
_entity_poly.pdbx_seq_one_letter_code
_entity_poly.pdbx_strand_id
1 'polypeptide(L)'
;MGDGADMLHRAEEAIGGTVEALQSIDGLLEPLDAKLAPFREQASALHSEHERCVTALQSIESVLSALSDCSSAETELTSFRRCGDAAGHAERLARLSSSLHFLMPHARSPGVAPSHRTGTTAFEAGLSHALADVSYLTSSLSASSPQLQDVLIALQSANAGMRAARSFGSARFQQLSADLCNARSPESPSYSAHPGAITSSAPHGKWSKLSKDRAQSEGPEDLRSLVSTFTTALDSAASRWHDERLAASTAFARCDEECAVEALTTAVDASIKWVCQFCDGMSAVKDAPDRVFALADAEHSLNVRRSLFTEALGDEEPLTAQLLQAETVLSNAILACIAELETEVRKSSKPARGDGMVHPLSSRFTVFFRRFAEHETRLMNDTEVMEQAWWVDKSLYSSLEAKSKVLREKALAELFMMNNAAFLASSGRRSERLVSVMGSEWVDEKESEAYTRGERYVNEAWARAEAACETAMVELPVSQRDKEAVKKALTRFNQLLDDNCAAQSRWAVPEKHMREWLLQQVKARVYEPYKRLHEHLSKASFSKYPERYLKHRPEQVAGRLESLFSLGSS
;
A
#
# COMPACT_ATOMS: atom_id res chain seq x y z
N MET A 1 -56.65 -81.42 -59.48
CA MET A 1 -55.36 -80.63 -59.56
C MET A 1 -55.27 -79.73 -60.74
N GLY A 2 -56.37 -79.45 -61.46
CA GLY A 2 -56.39 -78.60 -62.64
C GLY A 2 -56.71 -77.12 -62.45
N ASP A 3 -57.53 -76.80 -61.39
CA ASP A 3 -58.07 -75.44 -61.18
C ASP A 3 -57.06 -74.40 -60.63
N GLY A 4 -56.01 -74.86 -59.93
CA GLY A 4 -54.99 -73.93 -59.33
C GLY A 4 -53.94 -73.40 -60.39
N ALA A 5 -53.68 -74.21 -61.37
CA ALA A 5 -52.70 -73.80 -62.45
C ALA A 5 -53.33 -72.74 -63.38
N ASP A 6 -54.65 -72.87 -63.65
CA ASP A 6 -55.40 -71.94 -64.49
C ASP A 6 -55.59 -70.56 -63.80
N MET A 7 -55.74 -70.54 -62.50
CA MET A 7 -55.82 -69.30 -61.72
C MET A 7 -54.44 -68.58 -61.64
N LEU A 8 -53.39 -69.36 -61.49
CA LEU A 8 -52.05 -68.82 -61.50
C LEU A 8 -51.69 -68.20 -62.85
N HIS A 9 -52.04 -68.87 -63.96
CA HIS A 9 -51.78 -68.34 -65.30
C HIS A 9 -52.60 -67.07 -65.58
N ARG A 10 -53.81 -66.95 -65.20
CA ARG A 10 -54.64 -65.71 -65.28
C ARG A 10 -54.11 -64.60 -64.44
N ALA A 11 -53.55 -64.91 -63.28
CA ALA A 11 -52.92 -63.92 -62.38
C ALA A 11 -51.60 -63.40 -62.97
N GLU A 12 -50.80 -64.28 -63.59
CA GLU A 12 -49.58 -63.89 -64.33
C GLU A 12 -49.88 -63.03 -65.59
N GLU A 13 -50.92 -63.36 -66.37
CA GLU A 13 -51.39 -62.54 -67.48
C GLU A 13 -51.89 -61.15 -67.02
N ALA A 14 -52.65 -61.10 -65.87
CA ALA A 14 -53.12 -59.82 -65.30
C ALA A 14 -51.98 -58.96 -64.76
N ILE A 15 -50.98 -59.57 -64.14
CA ILE A 15 -49.79 -58.90 -63.66
C ILE A 15 -48.96 -58.43 -64.83
N GLY A 16 -48.75 -59.24 -65.88
CA GLY A 16 -48.07 -58.85 -67.10
C GLY A 16 -48.72 -57.63 -67.76
N GLY A 17 -50.06 -57.66 -67.91
CA GLY A 17 -50.79 -56.51 -68.49
C GLY A 17 -50.73 -55.24 -67.64
N THR A 18 -50.67 -55.36 -66.29
CA THR A 18 -50.48 -54.17 -65.40
C THR A 18 -49.06 -53.63 -65.47
N VAL A 19 -48.04 -54.47 -65.64
CA VAL A 19 -46.63 -54.05 -65.80
C VAL A 19 -46.46 -53.34 -67.12
N GLU A 20 -47.05 -53.86 -68.22
CA GLU A 20 -47.05 -53.20 -69.55
C GLU A 20 -47.78 -51.85 -69.53
N ALA A 21 -48.91 -51.75 -68.81
CA ALA A 21 -49.62 -50.48 -68.62
C ALA A 21 -48.81 -49.46 -67.87
N LEU A 22 -48.12 -49.90 -66.80
CA LEU A 22 -47.24 -49.05 -65.99
C LEU A 22 -46.01 -48.58 -66.83
N GLN A 23 -45.42 -49.45 -67.59
CA GLN A 23 -44.32 -49.10 -68.51
C GLN A 23 -44.76 -48.12 -69.62
N SER A 24 -45.99 -48.27 -70.13
CA SER A 24 -46.57 -47.33 -71.09
C SER A 24 -46.85 -45.97 -70.47
N ILE A 25 -47.30 -45.93 -69.20
CA ILE A 25 -47.48 -44.66 -68.41
C ILE A 25 -46.13 -44.01 -68.19
N ASP A 26 -45.13 -44.77 -67.78
CA ASP A 26 -43.75 -44.24 -67.52
C ASP A 26 -43.15 -43.69 -68.85
N GLY A 27 -43.34 -44.37 -69.95
CA GLY A 27 -42.95 -43.90 -71.27
C GLY A 27 -43.67 -42.62 -71.75
N LEU A 28 -44.86 -42.29 -71.17
CA LEU A 28 -45.57 -41.04 -71.44
C LEU A 28 -45.19 -39.91 -70.48
N LEU A 29 -44.76 -40.28 -69.23
CA LEU A 29 -44.34 -39.31 -68.21
C LEU A 29 -43.02 -38.63 -68.58
N GLU A 30 -42.03 -39.36 -69.05
CA GLU A 30 -40.73 -38.84 -69.50
C GLU A 30 -40.83 -37.68 -70.53
N PRO A 31 -41.53 -37.80 -71.62
CA PRO A 31 -41.70 -36.73 -72.61
C PRO A 31 -42.57 -35.58 -72.08
N LEU A 32 -43.47 -35.85 -71.10
CA LEU A 32 -44.29 -34.83 -70.46
C LEU A 32 -43.44 -34.01 -69.51
N ASP A 33 -42.60 -34.66 -68.70
CA ASP A 33 -41.67 -34.00 -67.75
C ASP A 33 -40.64 -33.16 -68.51
N ALA A 34 -40.09 -33.67 -69.66
CA ALA A 34 -39.21 -32.91 -70.52
C ALA A 34 -39.88 -31.65 -71.13
N LYS A 35 -41.19 -31.71 -71.47
CA LYS A 35 -41.97 -30.54 -71.92
C LYS A 35 -42.29 -29.55 -70.80
N LEU A 36 -42.43 -30.01 -69.54
CA LEU A 36 -42.71 -29.18 -68.37
C LEU A 36 -41.46 -28.54 -67.75
N ALA A 37 -40.27 -29.12 -68.00
CA ALA A 37 -39.00 -28.59 -67.46
C ALA A 37 -38.77 -27.11 -67.79
N PRO A 38 -38.93 -26.62 -68.99
CA PRO A 38 -38.73 -25.19 -69.30
C PRO A 38 -39.75 -24.29 -68.62
N PHE A 39 -40.99 -24.78 -68.38
CA PHE A 39 -42.00 -24.01 -67.66
C PHE A 39 -41.69 -23.96 -66.16
N ARG A 40 -41.12 -25.04 -65.56
CA ARG A 40 -40.61 -25.04 -64.16
C ARG A 40 -39.43 -24.09 -64.03
N GLU A 41 -38.49 -24.06 -64.93
CA GLU A 41 -37.37 -23.12 -64.93
C GLU A 41 -37.85 -21.68 -65.06
N GLN A 42 -38.79 -21.39 -65.96
CA GLN A 42 -39.37 -20.04 -66.08
C GLN A 42 -40.15 -19.62 -64.78
N ALA A 43 -40.95 -20.54 -64.19
CA ALA A 43 -41.67 -20.28 -62.99
C ALA A 43 -40.72 -20.02 -61.79
N SER A 44 -39.61 -20.82 -61.71
CA SER A 44 -38.58 -20.61 -60.70
C SER A 44 -37.83 -19.27 -60.87
N ALA A 45 -37.50 -18.92 -62.12
CA ALA A 45 -36.86 -17.63 -62.43
C ALA A 45 -37.76 -16.44 -62.07
N LEU A 46 -39.07 -16.52 -62.45
CA LEU A 46 -40.07 -15.50 -62.10
C LEU A 46 -40.28 -15.40 -60.60
N HIS A 47 -40.29 -16.52 -59.86
CA HIS A 47 -40.40 -16.53 -58.42
C HIS A 47 -39.18 -15.86 -57.74
N SER A 48 -37.97 -16.19 -58.19
CA SER A 48 -36.73 -15.55 -57.74
C SER A 48 -36.70 -14.04 -58.01
N GLU A 49 -37.18 -13.63 -59.19
CA GLU A 49 -37.26 -12.20 -59.55
C GLU A 49 -38.33 -11.46 -58.73
N HIS A 50 -39.46 -12.12 -58.45
CA HIS A 50 -40.49 -11.59 -57.57
C HIS A 50 -39.95 -11.40 -56.14
N GLU A 51 -39.23 -12.39 -55.54
CA GLU A 51 -38.60 -12.29 -54.26
C GLU A 51 -37.59 -11.11 -54.20
N ARG A 52 -36.79 -10.96 -55.27
CA ARG A 52 -35.86 -9.82 -55.40
C ARG A 52 -36.58 -8.48 -55.41
N CYS A 53 -37.70 -8.38 -56.13
CA CYS A 53 -38.51 -7.17 -56.17
C CYS A 53 -39.16 -6.87 -54.81
N VAL A 54 -39.67 -7.88 -54.12
CA VAL A 54 -40.25 -7.71 -52.77
C VAL A 54 -39.17 -7.24 -51.78
N THR A 55 -37.98 -7.85 -51.82
CA THR A 55 -36.86 -7.44 -50.96
C THR A 55 -36.41 -6.00 -51.27
N ALA A 56 -36.35 -5.63 -52.55
CA ALA A 56 -36.01 -4.24 -52.95
C ALA A 56 -37.04 -3.22 -52.47
N LEU A 57 -38.35 -3.54 -52.61
CA LEU A 57 -39.43 -2.69 -52.12
C LEU A 57 -39.38 -2.51 -50.60
N GLN A 58 -39.15 -3.59 -49.83
CA GLN A 58 -38.98 -3.52 -48.42
C GLN A 58 -37.78 -2.65 -47.99
N SER A 59 -36.65 -2.75 -48.74
CA SER A 59 -35.49 -1.89 -48.53
C SER A 59 -35.78 -0.42 -48.82
N ILE A 60 -36.51 -0.12 -49.85
CA ILE A 60 -36.94 1.26 -50.20
C ILE A 60 -37.86 1.81 -49.12
N GLU A 61 -38.85 1.05 -48.65
CA GLU A 61 -39.75 1.44 -47.59
C GLU A 61 -39.00 1.72 -46.27
N SER A 62 -38.01 0.89 -45.95
CA SER A 62 -37.13 1.09 -44.79
C SER A 62 -36.32 2.38 -44.90
N VAL A 63 -35.75 2.67 -46.09
CA VAL A 63 -35.05 3.96 -46.33
C VAL A 63 -35.98 5.15 -46.20
N LEU A 64 -37.17 5.10 -46.78
CA LEU A 64 -38.15 6.19 -46.72
C LEU A 64 -38.62 6.43 -45.30
N SER A 65 -38.87 5.38 -44.53
CA SER A 65 -39.20 5.49 -43.10
C SER A 65 -38.08 6.15 -42.32
N ALA A 66 -36.85 5.71 -42.47
CA ALA A 66 -35.69 6.29 -41.80
C ALA A 66 -35.45 7.76 -42.19
N LEU A 67 -35.65 8.15 -43.43
CA LEU A 67 -35.58 9.54 -43.89
C LEU A 67 -36.71 10.39 -43.28
N SER A 68 -37.92 9.85 -43.17
CA SER A 68 -39.05 10.51 -42.50
C SER A 68 -38.77 10.75 -41.03
N ASP A 69 -38.24 9.74 -40.33
CA ASP A 69 -37.84 9.83 -38.94
C ASP A 69 -36.79 10.92 -38.70
N CYS A 70 -35.76 10.95 -39.56
CA CYS A 70 -34.75 12.02 -39.47
C CYS A 70 -35.28 13.42 -39.75
N SER A 71 -36.21 13.54 -40.70
CA SER A 71 -36.76 14.85 -41.09
C SER A 71 -37.74 15.41 -40.09
N SER A 72 -38.50 14.57 -39.39
CA SER A 72 -39.48 14.96 -38.37
C SER A 72 -38.94 14.98 -36.94
N ALA A 73 -37.70 14.49 -36.75
CA ALA A 73 -37.10 14.21 -35.43
C ALA A 73 -37.17 15.41 -34.47
N GLU A 74 -36.85 16.63 -34.91
CA GLU A 74 -36.85 17.81 -34.04
C GLU A 74 -38.27 18.11 -33.49
N THR A 75 -39.26 18.02 -34.36
CA THR A 75 -40.65 18.28 -33.97
C THR A 75 -41.19 17.21 -33.04
N GLU A 76 -40.91 15.95 -33.34
CA GLU A 76 -41.36 14.82 -32.54
C GLU A 76 -40.70 14.78 -31.15
N LEU A 77 -39.40 14.94 -31.08
CA LEU A 77 -38.67 14.97 -29.80
C LEU A 77 -39.12 16.16 -28.93
N THR A 78 -39.38 17.33 -29.54
CA THR A 78 -39.90 18.48 -28.83
C THR A 78 -41.33 18.26 -28.28
N SER A 79 -42.15 17.49 -29.00
CA SER A 79 -43.50 17.11 -28.60
C SER A 79 -43.47 16.20 -27.35
N PHE A 80 -42.69 15.12 -27.35
CA PHE A 80 -42.53 14.21 -26.19
C PHE A 80 -42.01 14.95 -24.97
N ARG A 81 -41.02 15.81 -25.13
CA ARG A 81 -40.51 16.65 -24.05
C ARG A 81 -41.57 17.57 -23.43
N ARG A 82 -42.44 18.16 -24.23
CA ARG A 82 -43.53 19.02 -23.71
C ARG A 82 -44.56 18.25 -22.91
N CYS A 83 -44.73 16.98 -23.21
CA CYS A 83 -45.68 16.12 -22.50
C CYS A 83 -45.12 15.61 -21.14
N GLY A 84 -43.83 15.83 -20.85
CA GLY A 84 -43.19 15.30 -19.62
C GLY A 84 -43.04 13.78 -19.59
N ASP A 85 -43.18 13.12 -20.73
CA ASP A 85 -43.00 11.68 -20.89
C ASP A 85 -41.55 11.33 -21.23
N ALA A 86 -40.76 11.07 -20.20
CA ALA A 86 -39.35 10.74 -20.35
C ALA A 86 -39.13 9.38 -21.04
N ALA A 87 -40.00 8.39 -20.80
CA ALA A 87 -39.91 7.07 -21.44
C ALA A 87 -40.21 7.15 -22.93
N GLY A 88 -41.33 7.81 -23.31
CA GLY A 88 -41.66 8.03 -24.73
C GLY A 88 -40.61 8.85 -25.45
N HIS A 89 -40.00 9.85 -24.78
CA HIS A 89 -38.88 10.61 -25.33
C HIS A 89 -37.65 9.71 -25.63
N ALA A 90 -37.27 8.86 -24.66
CA ALA A 90 -36.15 7.94 -24.82
C ALA A 90 -36.40 6.86 -25.90
N GLU A 91 -37.61 6.31 -25.97
CA GLU A 91 -38.01 5.39 -27.06
C GLU A 91 -37.92 6.03 -28.43
N ARG A 92 -38.33 7.30 -28.54
CA ARG A 92 -38.20 8.03 -29.82
C ARG A 92 -36.74 8.22 -30.21
N LEU A 93 -35.86 8.53 -29.25
CA LEU A 93 -34.43 8.61 -29.48
C LEU A 93 -33.86 7.24 -29.94
N ALA A 94 -34.34 6.14 -29.38
CA ALA A 94 -33.90 4.81 -29.79
C ALA A 94 -34.30 4.53 -31.25
N ARG A 95 -35.53 4.87 -31.67
CA ARG A 95 -35.96 4.74 -33.07
C ARG A 95 -35.11 5.63 -33.99
N LEU A 96 -34.88 6.87 -33.63
CA LEU A 96 -34.09 7.79 -34.42
C LEU A 96 -32.64 7.33 -34.56
N SER A 97 -32.05 6.80 -33.48
CA SER A 97 -30.70 6.20 -33.51
C SER A 97 -30.61 5.04 -34.52
N SER A 98 -31.62 4.15 -34.50
CA SER A 98 -31.69 3.03 -35.46
C SER A 98 -31.82 3.51 -36.90
N SER A 99 -32.65 4.54 -37.15
CA SER A 99 -32.81 5.16 -38.46
C SER A 99 -31.51 5.84 -38.96
N LEU A 100 -30.80 6.54 -38.07
CA LEU A 100 -29.51 7.15 -38.36
C LEU A 100 -28.42 6.10 -38.69
N HIS A 101 -28.40 5.03 -37.90
CA HIS A 101 -27.46 3.93 -38.15
C HIS A 101 -27.73 3.26 -39.49
N PHE A 102 -28.99 3.00 -39.80
CA PHE A 102 -29.41 2.43 -41.08
C PHE A 102 -29.03 3.32 -42.29
N LEU A 103 -29.14 4.64 -42.15
CA LEU A 103 -28.78 5.61 -43.19
C LEU A 103 -27.28 5.92 -43.28
N MET A 104 -26.47 5.50 -42.31
CA MET A 104 -25.04 5.83 -42.24
C MET A 104 -24.24 5.46 -43.51
N PRO A 105 -24.41 4.29 -44.17
CA PRO A 105 -23.71 3.97 -45.39
C PRO A 105 -23.99 4.95 -46.52
N HIS A 106 -25.15 5.61 -46.49
CA HIS A 106 -25.65 6.52 -47.52
C HIS A 106 -25.60 8.02 -47.10
N ALA A 107 -25.06 8.32 -45.93
CA ALA A 107 -25.08 9.66 -45.33
C ALA A 107 -24.43 10.76 -46.18
N ARG A 108 -23.60 10.42 -47.16
CA ARG A 108 -22.99 11.34 -48.12
C ARG A 108 -23.78 11.50 -49.43
N SER A 109 -24.80 10.71 -49.67
CA SER A 109 -25.60 10.77 -50.90
C SER A 109 -26.47 12.06 -50.90
N PRO A 110 -26.57 12.78 -52.00
CA PRO A 110 -27.28 14.09 -52.04
C PRO A 110 -28.72 14.04 -51.54
N GLY A 111 -29.43 12.92 -51.77
CA GLY A 111 -30.81 12.71 -51.33
C GLY A 111 -30.97 12.40 -49.82
N VAL A 112 -29.92 11.90 -49.17
CA VAL A 112 -29.94 11.41 -47.79
C VAL A 112 -29.25 12.42 -46.83
N ALA A 113 -28.17 13.04 -47.29
CA ALA A 113 -27.33 13.91 -46.49
C ALA A 113 -28.03 15.02 -45.68
N PRO A 114 -29.03 15.72 -46.22
CA PRO A 114 -29.75 16.76 -45.44
C PRO A 114 -30.53 16.16 -44.26
N SER A 115 -31.35 15.13 -44.53
CA SER A 115 -32.17 14.48 -43.49
C SER A 115 -31.31 13.78 -42.43
N HIS A 116 -30.21 13.14 -42.83
CA HIS A 116 -29.26 12.53 -41.89
C HIS A 116 -28.64 13.59 -40.96
N ARG A 117 -28.22 14.75 -41.47
CA ARG A 117 -27.70 15.85 -40.65
C ARG A 117 -28.74 16.39 -39.67
N THR A 118 -29.94 16.64 -40.14
CA THR A 118 -31.06 17.12 -39.31
C THR A 118 -31.35 16.10 -38.20
N GLY A 119 -31.44 14.81 -38.54
CA GLY A 119 -31.64 13.74 -37.56
C GLY A 119 -30.51 13.65 -36.52
N THR A 120 -29.26 13.77 -36.96
CA THR A 120 -28.10 13.75 -36.05
C THR A 120 -28.14 14.93 -35.06
N THR A 121 -28.45 16.15 -35.57
CA THR A 121 -28.55 17.33 -34.69
C THR A 121 -29.70 17.19 -33.70
N ALA A 122 -30.87 16.72 -34.17
CA ALA A 122 -32.03 16.48 -33.31
C ALA A 122 -31.77 15.39 -32.28
N PHE A 123 -31.05 14.32 -32.66
CA PHE A 123 -30.64 13.24 -31.74
C PHE A 123 -29.78 13.76 -30.60
N GLU A 124 -28.71 14.50 -30.88
CA GLU A 124 -27.80 15.02 -29.84
C GLU A 124 -28.53 16.03 -28.91
N ALA A 125 -29.39 16.88 -29.46
CA ALA A 125 -30.19 17.78 -28.67
C ALA A 125 -31.20 17.04 -27.78
N GLY A 126 -31.91 16.05 -28.33
CA GLY A 126 -32.85 15.21 -27.58
C GLY A 126 -32.16 14.38 -26.52
N LEU A 127 -30.98 13.81 -26.86
CA LEU A 127 -30.19 13.04 -25.90
C LEU A 127 -29.74 13.87 -24.69
N SER A 128 -29.32 15.12 -24.90
CA SER A 128 -28.98 16.01 -23.78
C SER A 128 -30.13 16.19 -22.81
N HIS A 129 -31.38 16.28 -23.31
CA HIS A 129 -32.56 16.37 -22.47
C HIS A 129 -32.88 15.06 -21.77
N ALA A 130 -32.81 13.91 -22.46
CA ALA A 130 -33.04 12.60 -21.86
C ALA A 130 -32.03 12.30 -20.76
N LEU A 131 -30.76 12.70 -20.91
CA LEU A 131 -29.76 12.59 -19.87
C LEU A 131 -30.05 13.47 -18.65
N ALA A 132 -30.61 14.66 -18.86
CA ALA A 132 -31.10 15.51 -17.76
C ALA A 132 -32.29 14.85 -17.05
N ASP A 133 -33.20 14.21 -17.79
CA ASP A 133 -34.30 13.42 -17.21
C ASP A 133 -33.80 12.26 -16.39
N VAL A 134 -32.78 11.50 -16.85
CA VAL A 134 -32.11 10.45 -16.05
C VAL A 134 -31.58 11.02 -14.75
N SER A 135 -30.89 12.15 -14.78
CA SER A 135 -30.35 12.80 -13.59
C SER A 135 -31.44 13.21 -12.60
N TYR A 136 -32.52 13.77 -13.10
CA TYR A 136 -33.68 14.17 -12.29
C TYR A 136 -34.40 12.95 -11.68
N LEU A 137 -34.70 11.93 -12.48
CA LEU A 137 -35.33 10.69 -12.01
C LEU A 137 -34.49 9.96 -10.98
N THR A 138 -33.17 9.90 -11.18
CA THR A 138 -32.22 9.33 -10.21
C THR A 138 -32.26 10.06 -8.87
N SER A 139 -32.43 11.37 -8.89
CA SER A 139 -32.49 12.18 -7.66
C SER A 139 -33.85 12.10 -6.95
N SER A 140 -34.94 11.84 -7.70
CA SER A 140 -36.31 11.90 -7.20
C SER A 140 -36.95 10.51 -6.94
N LEU A 141 -36.45 9.45 -7.56
CA LEU A 141 -37.03 8.10 -7.49
C LEU A 141 -35.99 7.10 -6.97
N SER A 142 -36.49 5.91 -6.55
CA SER A 142 -35.57 4.80 -6.22
C SER A 142 -34.99 4.17 -7.49
N ALA A 143 -33.81 3.55 -7.37
CA ALA A 143 -33.16 2.81 -8.46
C ALA A 143 -34.01 1.67 -9.04
N SER A 144 -34.93 1.13 -8.27
CA SER A 144 -35.89 0.09 -8.70
C SER A 144 -37.14 0.63 -9.39
N SER A 145 -37.23 1.94 -9.59
CA SER A 145 -38.41 2.54 -10.24
C SER A 145 -38.54 2.07 -11.68
N PRO A 146 -39.71 1.49 -12.09
CA PRO A 146 -39.94 1.07 -13.47
C PRO A 146 -39.76 2.21 -14.46
N GLN A 147 -40.18 3.43 -14.11
CA GLN A 147 -40.03 4.60 -14.96
C GLN A 147 -38.58 4.94 -15.28
N LEU A 148 -37.69 4.86 -14.29
CA LEU A 148 -36.25 5.05 -14.51
C LEU A 148 -35.67 3.94 -15.39
N GLN A 149 -36.02 2.67 -15.09
CA GLN A 149 -35.55 1.51 -15.84
C GLN A 149 -35.97 1.55 -17.30
N ASP A 150 -37.22 1.92 -17.59
CA ASP A 150 -37.72 2.02 -18.98
C ASP A 150 -36.98 3.09 -19.78
N VAL A 151 -36.66 4.25 -19.17
CA VAL A 151 -35.83 5.28 -19.79
C VAL A 151 -34.41 4.77 -20.08
N LEU A 152 -33.78 4.05 -19.13
CA LEU A 152 -32.43 3.52 -19.29
C LEU A 152 -32.36 2.46 -20.41
N ILE A 153 -33.34 1.56 -20.50
CA ILE A 153 -33.44 0.54 -21.56
C ILE A 153 -33.60 1.22 -22.94
N ALA A 154 -34.46 2.22 -23.03
CA ALA A 154 -34.66 2.94 -24.26
C ALA A 154 -33.40 3.69 -24.71
N LEU A 155 -32.68 4.32 -23.78
CA LEU A 155 -31.39 4.98 -24.07
C LEU A 155 -30.29 3.99 -24.43
N GLN A 156 -30.28 2.79 -23.88
CA GLN A 156 -29.39 1.73 -24.32
C GLN A 156 -29.69 1.31 -25.76
N SER A 157 -30.94 1.11 -26.09
CA SER A 157 -31.38 0.81 -27.46
C SER A 157 -31.00 1.94 -28.45
N ALA A 158 -30.84 3.17 -27.94
CA ALA A 158 -30.35 4.31 -28.72
C ALA A 158 -28.81 4.41 -28.82
N ASN A 159 -28.05 3.38 -28.44
CA ASN A 159 -26.59 3.43 -28.30
C ASN A 159 -26.08 4.53 -27.33
N ALA A 160 -26.92 4.92 -26.38
CA ALA A 160 -26.62 5.96 -25.42
C ALA A 160 -26.52 5.43 -23.98
N GLY A 161 -26.49 4.10 -23.77
CA GLY A 161 -26.47 3.45 -22.46
C GLY A 161 -25.32 3.92 -21.57
N MET A 162 -24.10 3.99 -22.10
CA MET A 162 -22.93 4.49 -21.37
C MET A 162 -23.06 5.98 -20.98
N ARG A 163 -23.68 6.81 -21.82
CA ARG A 163 -23.96 8.23 -21.46
C ARG A 163 -25.02 8.32 -20.38
N ALA A 164 -26.04 7.47 -20.44
CA ALA A 164 -27.06 7.36 -19.39
C ALA A 164 -26.47 6.87 -18.06
N ALA A 165 -25.59 5.89 -18.11
CA ALA A 165 -24.85 5.37 -16.96
C ALA A 165 -24.03 6.48 -16.27
N ARG A 166 -23.31 7.28 -17.03
CA ARG A 166 -22.56 8.45 -16.50
C ARG A 166 -23.47 9.50 -15.90
N SER A 167 -24.62 9.78 -16.54
CA SER A 167 -25.60 10.74 -15.99
C SER A 167 -26.19 10.26 -14.68
N PHE A 168 -26.55 8.98 -14.58
CA PHE A 168 -26.99 8.32 -13.36
C PHE A 168 -25.92 8.39 -12.27
N GLY A 169 -24.71 7.95 -12.56
CA GLY A 169 -23.58 7.97 -11.63
C GLY A 169 -23.25 9.37 -11.13
N SER A 170 -23.29 10.38 -12.02
CA SER A 170 -23.05 11.78 -11.64
C SER A 170 -24.13 12.32 -10.70
N ALA A 171 -25.40 11.96 -10.91
CA ALA A 171 -26.50 12.34 -10.02
C ALA A 171 -26.35 11.67 -8.64
N ARG A 172 -26.00 10.39 -8.61
CA ARG A 172 -25.70 9.65 -7.36
C ARG A 172 -24.51 10.24 -6.63
N PHE A 173 -23.42 10.58 -7.33
CA PHE A 173 -22.28 11.27 -6.75
C PHE A 173 -22.65 12.61 -6.10
N GLN A 174 -23.52 13.40 -6.73
CA GLN A 174 -23.99 14.66 -6.12
C GLN A 174 -24.75 14.41 -4.82
N GLN A 175 -25.59 13.37 -4.76
CA GLN A 175 -26.28 12.95 -3.53
C GLN A 175 -25.28 12.52 -2.46
N LEU A 176 -24.31 11.63 -2.80
CA LEU A 176 -23.26 11.18 -1.89
C LEU A 176 -22.45 12.35 -1.33
N SER A 177 -22.05 13.29 -2.15
CA SER A 177 -21.26 14.44 -1.73
C SER A 177 -22.04 15.39 -0.81
N ALA A 178 -23.34 15.56 -1.04
CA ALA A 178 -24.22 16.32 -0.17
C ALA A 178 -24.39 15.65 1.20
N ASP A 179 -24.58 14.33 1.22
CA ASP A 179 -24.70 13.54 2.46
C ASP A 179 -23.41 13.52 3.27
N LEU A 180 -22.25 13.41 2.60
CA LEU A 180 -20.93 13.52 3.24
C LEU A 180 -20.68 14.89 3.87
N CYS A 181 -21.21 15.95 3.25
CA CYS A 181 -21.16 17.30 3.82
C CYS A 181 -22.11 17.46 5.01
N ASN A 182 -23.26 16.79 5.00
CA ASN A 182 -24.30 16.89 6.04
C ASN A 182 -24.01 15.99 7.24
N ALA A 183 -23.29 14.87 7.07
CA ALA A 183 -22.89 13.93 8.13
C ALA A 183 -21.75 14.46 9.04
N ARG A 184 -21.30 15.70 8.87
CA ARG A 184 -20.39 16.37 9.80
C ARG A 184 -21.09 16.57 11.12
N SER A 185 -20.63 15.84 12.13
CA SER A 185 -21.03 15.86 13.53
C SER A 185 -21.33 17.28 14.09
N PRO A 186 -22.35 17.43 14.92
CA PRO A 186 -22.70 18.69 15.59
C PRO A 186 -21.74 19.14 16.68
N GLU A 187 -20.58 18.51 16.88
CA GLU A 187 -19.68 18.78 18.02
C GLU A 187 -18.28 19.32 17.65
N SER A 188 -18.15 20.07 16.55
CA SER A 188 -16.92 20.86 16.32
C SER A 188 -17.21 22.36 16.50
N PRO A 189 -16.42 23.09 17.33
CA PRO A 189 -16.69 24.48 17.63
C PRO A 189 -16.58 25.35 16.36
N SER A 190 -17.58 26.17 16.19
CA SER A 190 -17.81 27.21 15.21
C SER A 190 -16.56 27.80 14.55
N TYR A 191 -16.33 27.45 13.28
CA TYR A 191 -15.74 28.36 12.32
C TYR A 191 -16.85 28.84 11.38
N SER A 192 -17.19 30.12 11.50
CA SER A 192 -18.20 30.79 10.69
C SER A 192 -17.84 30.71 9.20
N ALA A 193 -18.54 29.84 8.46
CA ALA A 193 -18.49 29.82 7.03
C ALA A 193 -19.63 30.73 6.50
N HIS A 194 -19.28 31.82 5.82
CA HIS A 194 -20.21 32.63 5.07
C HIS A 194 -20.99 31.79 4.04
N PRO A 195 -22.33 31.91 3.97
CA PRO A 195 -23.13 31.21 2.97
C PRO A 195 -23.08 32.01 1.66
N GLY A 196 -22.14 31.72 0.78
CA GLY A 196 -22.05 32.47 -0.48
C GLY A 196 -21.14 31.94 -1.58
N ALA A 197 -20.47 30.80 -1.38
CA ALA A 197 -19.55 30.27 -2.39
C ALA A 197 -19.68 28.76 -2.53
N ILE A 198 -20.84 28.27 -2.93
CA ILE A 198 -21.00 26.91 -3.43
C ILE A 198 -21.08 26.97 -4.94
N THR A 199 -19.95 27.21 -5.59
CA THR A 199 -19.77 26.92 -7.01
C THR A 199 -18.51 26.08 -7.18
N SER A 200 -18.70 24.82 -7.59
CA SER A 200 -17.79 23.94 -8.32
C SER A 200 -16.42 23.57 -7.72
N SER A 201 -16.17 23.68 -6.45
CA SER A 201 -14.97 23.06 -5.87
C SER A 201 -15.39 22.00 -4.85
N ALA A 202 -15.32 20.75 -5.27
CA ALA A 202 -15.55 19.59 -4.41
C ALA A 202 -14.75 19.73 -3.09
N PRO A 203 -15.30 19.26 -1.94
CA PRO A 203 -14.62 19.28 -0.65
C PRO A 203 -13.25 18.54 -0.69
N HIS A 204 -13.01 17.75 -1.71
CA HIS A 204 -11.81 16.97 -1.97
C HIS A 204 -10.52 17.80 -2.12
N GLY A 205 -10.55 18.96 -2.75
CA GLY A 205 -9.37 19.81 -2.93
C GLY A 205 -8.85 20.45 -1.63
N LYS A 206 -9.70 20.59 -0.61
CA LYS A 206 -9.30 21.09 0.71
C LYS A 206 -8.63 20.01 1.57
N TRP A 207 -9.05 18.74 1.44
CA TRP A 207 -8.46 17.64 2.21
C TRP A 207 -7.08 17.25 1.71
N SER A 208 -6.83 17.22 0.40
CA SER A 208 -5.50 16.93 -0.15
C SER A 208 -4.48 18.03 0.16
N LYS A 209 -4.87 19.29 0.12
CA LYS A 209 -4.03 20.42 0.57
C LYS A 209 -3.83 20.41 2.08
N LEU A 210 -4.90 20.19 2.87
CA LEU A 210 -4.81 20.12 4.33
C LEU A 210 -3.94 18.94 4.79
N SER A 211 -4.02 17.78 4.14
CA SER A 211 -3.18 16.64 4.53
C SER A 211 -1.70 16.89 4.26
N LYS A 212 -1.35 17.49 3.12
CA LYS A 212 0.03 17.79 2.76
C LYS A 212 0.62 18.92 3.60
N ASP A 213 -0.11 20.02 3.77
CA ASP A 213 0.34 21.19 4.54
C ASP A 213 0.35 20.89 6.06
N ARG A 214 -0.65 20.13 6.58
CA ARG A 214 -0.69 19.66 7.96
C ARG A 214 0.36 18.61 8.25
N ALA A 215 0.53 17.62 7.39
CA ALA A 215 1.54 16.59 7.59
C ALA A 215 2.98 17.17 7.62
N GLN A 216 3.21 18.31 6.96
CA GLN A 216 4.49 19.03 7.03
C GLN A 216 4.64 19.92 8.25
N SER A 217 3.57 20.37 8.88
CA SER A 217 3.56 21.33 10.01
C SER A 217 3.23 20.71 11.37
N GLU A 218 2.61 19.53 11.39
CA GLU A 218 2.08 18.89 12.61
C GLU A 218 3.00 17.76 13.08
N GLY A 219 3.04 17.55 14.41
CA GLY A 219 3.82 16.48 15.02
C GLY A 219 3.22 15.08 14.84
N PRO A 220 3.94 14.02 15.25
CA PRO A 220 3.49 12.63 15.06
C PRO A 220 2.13 12.28 15.69
N GLU A 221 1.71 12.99 16.75
CA GLU A 221 0.43 12.78 17.40
C GLU A 221 -0.74 13.32 16.58
N ASP A 222 -0.53 14.43 15.87
CA ASP A 222 -1.52 15.02 14.98
C ASP A 222 -1.77 14.15 13.76
N LEU A 223 -0.72 13.49 13.25
CA LEU A 223 -0.84 12.50 12.16
C LEU A 223 -1.72 11.31 12.57
N ARG A 224 -1.65 10.84 13.82
CA ARG A 224 -2.52 9.78 14.32
C ARG A 224 -3.99 10.18 14.33
N SER A 225 -4.29 11.41 14.78
CA SER A 225 -5.65 11.96 14.74
C SER A 225 -6.18 12.03 13.31
N LEU A 226 -5.32 12.42 12.37
CA LEU A 226 -5.65 12.47 10.94
C LEU A 226 -5.98 11.08 10.38
N VAL A 227 -5.17 10.07 10.72
CA VAL A 227 -5.42 8.66 10.31
C VAL A 227 -6.69 8.11 10.95
N SER A 228 -6.98 8.42 12.21
CA SER A 228 -8.24 8.01 12.85
C SER A 228 -9.46 8.58 12.12
N THR A 229 -9.41 9.85 11.71
CA THR A 229 -10.45 10.48 10.90
C THR A 229 -10.58 9.82 9.52
N PHE A 230 -9.45 9.51 8.88
CA PHE A 230 -9.40 8.78 7.61
C PHE A 230 -10.03 7.39 7.72
N THR A 231 -9.70 6.63 8.78
CA THR A 231 -10.27 5.30 9.04
C THR A 231 -11.79 5.34 9.16
N THR A 232 -12.32 6.30 9.91
CA THR A 232 -13.78 6.49 10.06
C THR A 232 -14.44 6.86 8.73
N ALA A 233 -13.77 7.69 7.92
CA ALA A 233 -14.26 8.05 6.59
C ALA A 233 -14.25 6.86 5.63
N LEU A 234 -13.25 5.97 5.71
CA LEU A 234 -13.20 4.73 4.92
C LEU A 234 -14.35 3.77 5.26
N ASP A 235 -14.69 3.61 6.52
CA ASP A 235 -15.83 2.78 6.94
C ASP A 235 -17.14 3.28 6.33
N SER A 236 -17.35 4.59 6.40
CA SER A 236 -18.51 5.24 5.79
C SER A 236 -18.50 5.11 4.27
N ALA A 237 -17.34 5.26 3.63
CA ALA A 237 -17.20 5.14 2.18
C ALA A 237 -17.48 3.71 1.70
N ALA A 238 -16.90 2.69 2.32
CA ALA A 238 -17.08 1.30 1.94
C ALA A 238 -18.57 0.88 1.97
N SER A 239 -19.29 1.24 3.04
CA SER A 239 -20.73 0.98 3.13
C SER A 239 -21.51 1.63 1.99
N ARG A 240 -21.18 2.88 1.67
CA ARG A 240 -21.85 3.63 0.59
C ARG A 240 -21.52 3.11 -0.80
N TRP A 241 -20.30 2.67 -1.05
CA TRP A 241 -19.93 2.04 -2.33
C TRP A 241 -20.74 0.76 -2.57
N HIS A 242 -20.98 -0.02 -1.51
CA HIS A 242 -21.87 -1.18 -1.59
C HIS A 242 -23.30 -0.78 -1.96
N ASP A 243 -23.84 0.27 -1.31
CA ASP A 243 -25.18 0.79 -1.61
C ASP A 243 -25.27 1.31 -3.05
N GLU A 244 -24.22 2.00 -3.55
CA GLU A 244 -24.17 2.49 -4.93
C GLU A 244 -24.07 1.35 -5.94
N ARG A 245 -23.33 0.29 -5.64
CA ARG A 245 -23.28 -0.91 -6.48
C ARG A 245 -24.67 -1.56 -6.60
N LEU A 246 -25.37 -1.70 -5.47
CA LEU A 246 -26.72 -2.23 -5.46
C LEU A 246 -27.68 -1.35 -6.25
N ALA A 247 -27.57 -0.02 -6.12
CA ALA A 247 -28.39 0.92 -6.85
C ALA A 247 -28.11 0.87 -8.37
N ALA A 248 -26.84 0.84 -8.77
CA ALA A 248 -26.45 0.70 -10.17
C ALA A 248 -26.91 -0.64 -10.77
N SER A 249 -26.66 -1.77 -10.09
CA SER A 249 -27.13 -3.09 -10.53
C SER A 249 -28.64 -3.16 -10.65
N THR A 250 -29.39 -2.53 -9.75
CA THR A 250 -30.85 -2.51 -9.77
C THR A 250 -31.38 -1.63 -10.90
N ALA A 251 -30.80 -0.44 -11.09
CA ALA A 251 -31.23 0.50 -12.15
C ALA A 251 -30.98 -0.07 -13.54
N PHE A 252 -29.84 -0.71 -13.74
CA PHE A 252 -29.41 -1.29 -15.02
C PHE A 252 -29.65 -2.81 -15.14
N ALA A 253 -30.52 -3.39 -14.30
CA ALA A 253 -30.80 -4.85 -14.28
C ALA A 253 -31.27 -5.44 -15.62
N ARG A 254 -31.80 -4.61 -16.53
CA ARG A 254 -32.28 -4.96 -17.87
C ARG A 254 -31.42 -4.35 -18.99
N CYS A 255 -30.29 -3.78 -18.64
CA CYS A 255 -29.31 -3.17 -19.53
C CYS A 255 -28.03 -4.03 -19.57
N ASP A 256 -27.05 -3.65 -20.43
CA ASP A 256 -25.74 -4.32 -20.46
C ASP A 256 -25.00 -4.10 -19.14
N GLU A 257 -24.29 -5.12 -18.69
CA GLU A 257 -23.53 -5.10 -17.42
C GLU A 257 -22.53 -3.94 -17.36
N GLU A 258 -21.91 -3.61 -18.51
CA GLU A 258 -21.00 -2.49 -18.65
C GLU A 258 -21.63 -1.13 -18.22
N CYS A 259 -22.93 -0.96 -18.43
CA CYS A 259 -23.64 0.25 -18.01
C CYS A 259 -23.73 0.37 -16.49
N ALA A 260 -23.94 -0.73 -15.78
CA ALA A 260 -23.97 -0.74 -14.32
C ALA A 260 -22.57 -0.43 -13.74
N VAL A 261 -21.52 -1.00 -14.34
CA VAL A 261 -20.12 -0.75 -13.98
C VAL A 261 -19.75 0.71 -14.19
N GLU A 262 -20.08 1.30 -15.34
CA GLU A 262 -19.82 2.71 -15.65
C GLU A 262 -20.57 3.66 -14.70
N ALA A 263 -21.82 3.32 -14.36
CA ALA A 263 -22.62 4.08 -13.41
C ALA A 263 -21.99 4.08 -12.01
N LEU A 264 -21.57 2.91 -11.51
CA LEU A 264 -20.87 2.77 -10.25
C LEU A 264 -19.55 3.54 -10.27
N THR A 265 -18.73 3.33 -11.30
CA THR A 265 -17.44 4.02 -11.47
C THR A 265 -17.61 5.53 -11.39
N THR A 266 -18.58 6.08 -12.11
CA THR A 266 -18.84 7.52 -12.10
C THR A 266 -19.31 8.01 -10.72
N ALA A 267 -20.11 7.22 -10.01
CA ALA A 267 -20.63 7.59 -8.69
C ALA A 267 -19.53 7.65 -7.62
N VAL A 268 -18.59 6.69 -7.64
CA VAL A 268 -17.60 6.52 -6.56
C VAL A 268 -16.22 7.09 -6.87
N ASP A 269 -15.88 7.37 -8.13
CA ASP A 269 -14.54 7.78 -8.62
C ASP A 269 -13.91 8.90 -7.78
N ALA A 270 -14.67 9.94 -7.47
CA ALA A 270 -14.13 11.05 -6.70
C ALA A 270 -13.82 10.69 -5.25
N SER A 271 -14.56 9.77 -4.64
CA SER A 271 -14.29 9.30 -3.28
C SER A 271 -13.05 8.39 -3.23
N ILE A 272 -12.84 7.56 -4.25
CA ILE A 272 -11.63 6.74 -4.39
C ILE A 272 -10.42 7.63 -4.65
N LYS A 273 -10.52 8.60 -5.55
CA LYS A 273 -9.48 9.62 -5.77
C LYS A 273 -9.10 10.36 -4.51
N TRP A 274 -10.07 10.65 -3.64
CA TRP A 274 -9.79 11.25 -2.34
C TRP A 274 -8.95 10.32 -1.46
N VAL A 275 -9.25 9.02 -1.40
CA VAL A 275 -8.43 8.02 -0.68
C VAL A 275 -7.01 8.02 -1.20
N CYS A 276 -6.83 7.93 -2.53
CA CYS A 276 -5.51 7.95 -3.16
C CYS A 276 -4.73 9.23 -2.84
N GLN A 277 -5.38 10.40 -2.93
CA GLN A 277 -4.76 11.68 -2.61
C GLN A 277 -4.35 11.80 -1.14
N PHE A 278 -5.12 11.21 -0.23
CA PHE A 278 -4.74 11.14 1.18
C PHE A 278 -3.46 10.31 1.36
N CYS A 279 -3.39 9.14 0.75
CA CYS A 279 -2.21 8.26 0.81
C CYS A 279 -0.97 8.93 0.18
N ASP A 280 -1.12 9.58 -0.97
CA ASP A 280 -0.07 10.39 -1.61
C ASP A 280 0.40 11.54 -0.70
N GLY A 281 -0.54 12.22 -0.05
CA GLY A 281 -0.23 13.29 0.89
C GLY A 281 0.57 12.82 2.09
N MET A 282 0.18 11.68 2.68
CA MET A 282 0.89 11.05 3.80
C MET A 282 2.30 10.57 3.40
N SER A 283 2.45 10.01 2.21
CA SER A 283 3.74 9.52 1.71
C SER A 283 4.71 10.63 1.34
N ALA A 284 4.23 11.81 0.97
CA ALA A 284 5.04 12.94 0.50
C ALA A 284 5.80 13.68 1.61
N VAL A 285 5.50 13.43 2.90
CA VAL A 285 6.22 14.02 4.04
C VAL A 285 7.61 13.39 4.11
N LYS A 286 8.65 14.22 4.30
CA LYS A 286 10.04 13.76 4.38
C LYS A 286 10.68 14.20 5.70
N ASP A 287 11.84 13.63 6.01
CA ASP A 287 12.65 13.97 7.19
C ASP A 287 11.95 13.77 8.54
N ALA A 288 10.98 12.89 8.60
CA ALA A 288 10.24 12.54 9.81
C ALA A 288 10.03 11.01 9.94
N PRO A 289 11.07 10.23 10.28
CA PRO A 289 10.98 8.77 10.31
C PRO A 289 9.92 8.24 11.28
N ASP A 290 9.57 8.99 12.32
CA ASP A 290 8.50 8.61 13.26
C ASP A 290 7.10 8.59 12.63
N ARG A 291 6.91 9.15 11.44
CA ARG A 291 5.64 9.04 10.67
C ARG A 291 5.32 7.61 10.22
N VAL A 292 6.32 6.70 10.24
CA VAL A 292 6.14 5.29 9.90
C VAL A 292 4.94 4.67 10.63
N PHE A 293 4.70 5.08 11.88
CA PHE A 293 3.59 4.55 12.68
C PHE A 293 2.22 5.00 12.16
N ALA A 294 2.10 6.25 11.75
CA ALA A 294 0.87 6.75 11.14
C ALA A 294 0.64 6.15 9.74
N LEU A 295 1.70 5.94 8.96
CA LEU A 295 1.62 5.24 7.66
C LEU A 295 1.18 3.79 7.82
N ALA A 296 1.72 3.07 8.81
CA ALA A 296 1.31 1.71 9.14
C ALA A 296 -0.16 1.62 9.58
N ASP A 297 -0.64 2.61 10.34
CA ASP A 297 -2.05 2.69 10.72
C ASP A 297 -2.96 2.97 9.51
N ALA A 298 -2.54 3.83 8.59
CA ALA A 298 -3.28 4.13 7.36
C ALA A 298 -3.31 2.93 6.40
N GLU A 299 -2.18 2.29 6.18
CA GLU A 299 -2.05 1.07 5.35
C GLU A 299 -2.90 -0.07 5.91
N HIS A 300 -2.81 -0.33 7.21
CA HIS A 300 -3.66 -1.32 7.86
C HIS A 300 -5.15 -1.02 7.71
N SER A 301 -5.53 0.27 7.78
CA SER A 301 -6.93 0.67 7.61
C SER A 301 -7.46 0.32 6.21
N LEU A 302 -6.63 0.38 5.17
CA LEU A 302 -6.96 -0.09 3.82
C LEU A 302 -7.00 -1.61 3.75
N ASN A 303 -5.96 -2.29 4.26
CA ASN A 303 -5.79 -3.73 4.17
C ASN A 303 -6.95 -4.51 4.84
N VAL A 304 -7.33 -4.14 6.05
CA VAL A 304 -8.45 -4.78 6.78
C VAL A 304 -9.79 -4.63 6.04
N ARG A 305 -9.93 -3.59 5.23
CA ARG A 305 -11.15 -3.31 4.46
C ARG A 305 -11.10 -3.81 3.01
N ARG A 306 -10.01 -4.45 2.62
CA ARG A 306 -9.84 -4.94 1.23
C ARG A 306 -11.00 -5.83 0.78
N SER A 307 -11.47 -6.75 1.63
CA SER A 307 -12.61 -7.61 1.32
C SER A 307 -13.91 -6.83 1.11
N LEU A 308 -14.13 -5.78 1.91
CA LEU A 308 -15.28 -4.89 1.76
C LEU A 308 -15.20 -4.07 0.47
N PHE A 309 -14.00 -3.63 0.09
CA PHE A 309 -13.80 -2.92 -1.18
C PHE A 309 -14.03 -3.83 -2.36
N THR A 310 -13.50 -5.05 -2.33
CA THR A 310 -13.74 -6.07 -3.35
C THR A 310 -15.22 -6.41 -3.46
N GLU A 311 -15.92 -6.60 -2.35
CA GLU A 311 -17.35 -6.84 -2.34
C GLU A 311 -18.14 -5.65 -2.91
N ALA A 312 -17.73 -4.41 -2.60
CA ALA A 312 -18.42 -3.22 -3.06
C ALA A 312 -18.11 -2.84 -4.51
N LEU A 313 -16.90 -3.08 -5.01
CA LEU A 313 -16.40 -2.59 -6.30
C LEU A 313 -16.14 -3.69 -7.33
N GLY A 314 -15.94 -4.95 -6.90
CA GLY A 314 -15.52 -6.07 -7.75
C GLY A 314 -13.99 -6.26 -7.76
N ASP A 315 -13.53 -7.50 -8.06
CA ASP A 315 -12.11 -7.88 -7.98
C ASP A 315 -11.24 -7.27 -9.08
N GLU A 316 -11.77 -7.16 -10.30
CA GLU A 316 -11.02 -6.73 -11.50
C GLU A 316 -11.33 -5.29 -11.94
N GLU A 317 -12.12 -4.56 -11.16
CA GLU A 317 -12.51 -3.20 -11.51
C GLU A 317 -11.35 -2.21 -11.39
N PRO A 318 -11.25 -1.21 -12.31
CA PRO A 318 -10.18 -0.22 -12.27
C PRO A 318 -10.11 0.55 -10.95
N LEU A 319 -11.22 0.63 -10.23
CA LEU A 319 -11.34 1.32 -8.95
C LEU A 319 -10.66 0.55 -7.81
N THR A 320 -10.83 -0.77 -7.77
CA THR A 320 -10.14 -1.65 -6.81
C THR A 320 -8.63 -1.59 -7.03
N ALA A 321 -8.19 -1.56 -8.30
CA ALA A 321 -6.78 -1.40 -8.64
C ALA A 321 -6.19 -0.07 -8.13
N GLN A 322 -6.95 1.03 -8.16
CA GLN A 322 -6.50 2.32 -7.59
C GLN A 322 -6.30 2.25 -6.06
N LEU A 323 -7.18 1.55 -5.34
CA LEU A 323 -7.03 1.34 -3.89
C LEU A 323 -5.82 0.46 -3.55
N LEU A 324 -5.56 -0.59 -4.32
CA LEU A 324 -4.35 -1.40 -4.19
C LEU A 324 -3.09 -0.60 -4.49
N GLN A 325 -3.13 0.29 -5.48
CA GLN A 325 -2.04 1.22 -5.76
C GLN A 325 -1.80 2.18 -4.59
N ALA A 326 -2.86 2.71 -3.96
CA ALA A 326 -2.74 3.57 -2.79
C ALA A 326 -2.12 2.84 -1.58
N GLU A 327 -2.46 1.57 -1.38
CA GLU A 327 -1.82 0.71 -0.38
C GLU A 327 -0.32 0.53 -0.66
N THR A 328 0.04 0.24 -1.92
CA THR A 328 1.44 0.12 -2.35
C THR A 328 2.24 1.42 -2.11
N VAL A 329 1.62 2.57 -2.33
CA VAL A 329 2.23 3.88 -2.05
C VAL A 329 2.55 4.04 -0.57
N LEU A 330 1.66 3.60 0.33
CA LEU A 330 1.90 3.63 1.78
C LEU A 330 3.00 2.65 2.20
N SER A 331 3.00 1.41 1.68
CA SER A 331 4.04 0.42 1.97
C SER A 331 5.43 0.92 1.55
N ASN A 332 5.55 1.50 0.34
CA ASN A 332 6.80 2.13 -0.11
C ASN A 332 7.23 3.31 0.78
N ALA A 333 6.28 4.09 1.29
CA ALA A 333 6.57 5.20 2.20
C ALA A 333 7.04 4.70 3.58
N ILE A 334 6.55 3.57 4.08
CA ILE A 334 7.02 2.90 5.29
C ILE A 334 8.50 2.53 5.15
N LEU A 335 8.86 1.85 4.06
CA LEU A 335 10.25 1.50 3.76
C LEU A 335 11.15 2.75 3.67
N ALA A 336 10.68 3.80 3.00
CA ALA A 336 11.39 5.06 2.90
C ALA A 336 11.66 5.70 4.28
N CYS A 337 10.71 5.63 5.23
CA CYS A 337 10.90 6.15 6.58
C CYS A 337 11.98 5.40 7.36
N ILE A 338 12.07 4.09 7.21
CA ILE A 338 13.11 3.28 7.84
C ILE A 338 14.48 3.61 7.25
N ALA A 339 14.56 3.79 5.93
CA ALA A 339 15.78 4.23 5.24
C ALA A 339 16.18 5.67 5.64
N GLU A 340 15.22 6.55 5.90
CA GLU A 340 15.48 7.89 6.47
C GLU A 340 16.10 7.78 7.87
N LEU A 341 15.57 6.90 8.73
CA LEU A 341 16.14 6.64 10.06
C LEU A 341 17.58 6.11 9.96
N GLU A 342 17.83 5.15 9.09
CA GLU A 342 19.19 4.67 8.81
C GLU A 342 20.12 5.81 8.40
N THR A 343 19.65 6.67 7.50
CA THR A 343 20.41 7.82 7.03
C THR A 343 20.68 8.82 8.16
N GLU A 344 19.70 9.10 9.02
CA GLU A 344 19.86 9.94 10.22
C GLU A 344 20.94 9.37 11.15
N VAL A 345 20.90 8.07 11.43
CA VAL A 345 21.88 7.37 12.26
C VAL A 345 23.28 7.48 11.66
N ARG A 346 23.42 7.22 10.37
CA ARG A 346 24.71 7.24 9.66
C ARG A 346 25.31 8.64 9.54
N LYS A 347 24.47 9.67 9.26
CA LYS A 347 24.91 11.07 9.07
C LYS A 347 24.97 11.88 10.36
N SER A 348 24.62 11.30 11.51
CA SER A 348 24.63 12.02 12.78
C SER A 348 26.00 12.65 13.07
N SER A 349 26.01 13.97 13.19
CA SER A 349 27.23 14.73 13.47
C SER A 349 27.57 14.83 14.98
N LYS A 350 26.67 14.36 15.86
CA LYS A 350 26.92 14.40 17.32
C LYS A 350 28.14 13.55 17.67
N PRO A 351 29.19 14.11 18.29
CA PRO A 351 30.37 13.34 18.67
C PRO A 351 30.10 12.41 19.86
N ALA A 352 30.97 11.41 20.04
CA ALA A 352 31.04 10.67 21.27
C ALA A 352 31.43 11.61 22.42
N ARG A 353 30.83 11.42 23.61
CA ARG A 353 31.16 12.22 24.80
C ARG A 353 32.49 11.75 25.39
N GLY A 354 33.29 12.72 25.86
CA GLY A 354 34.58 12.44 26.49
C GLY A 354 34.51 11.76 27.86
N ASP A 355 33.29 11.43 28.34
CA ASP A 355 33.03 10.67 29.56
C ASP A 355 32.67 9.19 29.28
N GLY A 356 32.59 8.77 28.04
CA GLY A 356 32.25 7.41 27.64
C GLY A 356 30.76 7.05 27.76
N MET A 357 29.88 7.99 28.11
CA MET A 357 28.45 7.77 28.26
C MET A 357 27.75 7.27 26.99
N VAL A 358 26.59 6.64 27.16
CA VAL A 358 25.73 6.16 26.08
C VAL A 358 25.40 7.30 25.11
N HIS A 359 25.54 7.03 23.82
CA HIS A 359 25.26 8.00 22.77
C HIS A 359 23.74 8.17 22.56
N PRO A 360 23.24 9.38 22.29
CA PRO A 360 21.81 9.60 22.06
C PRO A 360 21.19 8.76 20.93
N LEU A 361 21.99 8.36 19.94
CA LEU A 361 21.52 7.44 18.88
C LEU A 361 21.06 6.11 19.43
N SER A 362 21.76 5.53 20.41
CA SER A 362 21.35 4.25 21.03
C SER A 362 20.02 4.38 21.76
N SER A 363 19.79 5.50 22.45
CA SER A 363 18.50 5.78 23.09
C SER A 363 17.38 5.98 22.06
N ARG A 364 17.64 6.74 20.99
CA ARG A 364 16.66 6.94 19.89
C ARG A 364 16.30 5.63 19.21
N PHE A 365 17.28 4.79 18.93
CA PHE A 365 17.08 3.45 18.37
C PHE A 365 16.12 2.61 19.24
N THR A 366 16.39 2.51 20.55
CA THR A 366 15.56 1.71 21.44
C THR A 366 14.15 2.26 21.61
N VAL A 367 13.97 3.57 21.58
CA VAL A 367 12.63 4.22 21.64
C VAL A 367 11.87 3.94 20.35
N PHE A 368 12.51 4.08 19.20
CA PHE A 368 11.89 3.83 17.89
C PHE A 368 11.43 2.37 17.78
N PHE A 369 12.31 1.40 18.04
CA PHE A 369 11.98 -0.02 17.88
C PHE A 369 11.01 -0.54 18.94
N ARG A 370 10.92 0.06 20.12
CA ARG A 370 9.82 -0.23 21.06
C ARG A 370 8.46 0.20 20.53
N ARG A 371 8.39 1.38 19.90
CA ARG A 371 7.16 1.84 19.23
C ARG A 371 6.86 1.01 17.99
N PHE A 372 7.89 0.58 17.27
CA PHE A 372 7.74 -0.31 16.11
C PHE A 372 7.05 -1.63 16.49
N ALA A 373 7.38 -2.20 17.64
CA ALA A 373 6.72 -3.38 18.17
C ALA A 373 5.23 -3.16 18.54
N GLU A 374 4.80 -1.93 18.79
CA GLU A 374 3.38 -1.62 19.03
C GLU A 374 2.53 -1.81 17.75
N HIS A 375 3.17 -1.86 16.59
CA HIS A 375 2.58 -2.10 15.27
C HIS A 375 2.96 -3.48 14.71
N GLU A 376 3.17 -4.47 15.59
CA GLU A 376 3.69 -5.81 15.28
C GLU A 376 2.96 -6.48 14.09
N THR A 377 1.64 -6.53 14.14
CA THR A 377 0.82 -7.19 13.11
C THR A 377 0.92 -6.54 11.73
N ARG A 378 1.44 -5.35 11.62
CA ARG A 378 1.49 -4.55 10.40
C ARG A 378 2.90 -4.44 9.83
N LEU A 379 3.88 -4.15 10.70
CA LEU A 379 5.26 -3.89 10.28
C LEU A 379 6.14 -5.13 10.35
N MET A 380 5.87 -6.08 11.26
CA MET A 380 6.71 -7.27 11.45
C MET A 380 6.38 -8.43 10.51
N ASN A 381 5.20 -8.46 9.91
CA ASN A 381 4.82 -9.47 8.93
C ASN A 381 5.40 -9.19 7.53
N ASP A 382 5.95 -8.01 7.30
CA ASP A 382 6.60 -7.63 6.06
C ASP A 382 8.10 -7.92 6.14
N THR A 383 8.56 -8.88 5.34
CA THR A 383 9.97 -9.31 5.31
C THR A 383 10.91 -8.17 4.91
N GLU A 384 10.50 -7.32 3.95
CA GLU A 384 11.31 -6.22 3.45
C GLU A 384 11.46 -5.12 4.51
N VAL A 385 10.38 -4.82 5.22
CA VAL A 385 10.37 -3.89 6.37
C VAL A 385 11.31 -4.38 7.47
N MET A 386 11.26 -5.67 7.79
CA MET A 386 12.14 -6.27 8.79
C MET A 386 13.61 -6.28 8.37
N GLU A 387 13.91 -6.58 7.12
CA GLU A 387 15.28 -6.50 6.60
C GLU A 387 15.84 -5.08 6.70
N GLN A 388 15.07 -4.07 6.35
CA GLN A 388 15.45 -2.67 6.50
C GLN A 388 15.69 -2.30 7.98
N ALA A 389 14.87 -2.79 8.90
CA ALA A 389 15.05 -2.59 10.34
C ALA A 389 16.40 -3.13 10.84
N TRP A 390 16.83 -4.31 10.37
CA TRP A 390 18.15 -4.88 10.66
C TRP A 390 19.31 -4.03 10.13
N TRP A 391 19.14 -3.38 8.97
CA TRP A 391 20.14 -2.45 8.44
C TRP A 391 20.33 -1.23 9.33
N VAL A 392 19.27 -0.75 10.01
CA VAL A 392 19.38 0.36 10.98
C VAL A 392 20.28 -0.01 12.15
N ASP A 393 20.19 -1.25 12.70
CA ASP A 393 21.10 -1.74 13.77
C ASP A 393 22.56 -1.77 13.31
N LYS A 394 22.82 -2.32 12.13
CA LYS A 394 24.18 -2.35 11.54
C LYS A 394 24.73 -0.93 11.33
N SER A 395 23.91 -0.02 10.86
CA SER A 395 24.27 1.39 10.66
C SER A 395 24.53 2.10 11.98
N LEU A 396 23.74 1.81 13.04
CA LEU A 396 23.97 2.30 14.39
C LEU A 396 25.35 1.86 14.90
N TYR A 397 25.65 0.57 14.83
CA TYR A 397 26.92 0.04 15.26
C TYR A 397 28.11 0.69 14.53
N SER A 398 28.05 0.77 13.20
CA SER A 398 29.06 1.40 12.36
C SER A 398 29.26 2.89 12.69
N SER A 399 28.16 3.60 12.96
CA SER A 399 28.20 5.01 13.36
C SER A 399 28.86 5.20 14.74
N LEU A 400 28.52 4.37 15.72
CA LEU A 400 29.13 4.38 17.05
C LEU A 400 30.63 4.06 16.97
N GLU A 401 31.01 3.06 16.17
CA GLU A 401 32.43 2.72 15.97
C GLU A 401 33.23 3.85 15.31
N ALA A 402 32.65 4.52 14.30
CA ALA A 402 33.28 5.68 13.69
C ALA A 402 33.49 6.80 14.71
N LYS A 403 32.53 7.03 15.61
CA LYS A 403 32.60 8.03 16.68
C LYS A 403 33.62 7.66 17.76
N SER A 404 33.75 6.37 18.09
CA SER A 404 34.74 5.89 19.05
C SER A 404 36.18 6.15 18.57
N LYS A 405 36.43 6.02 17.27
CA LYS A 405 37.76 6.26 16.66
C LYS A 405 38.24 7.72 16.77
N VAL A 406 37.35 8.67 17.01
CA VAL A 406 37.70 10.09 17.20
C VAL A 406 38.15 10.37 18.63
N LEU A 407 37.84 9.49 19.58
CA LEU A 407 38.28 9.61 20.96
C LEU A 407 39.81 9.41 21.06
N ARG A 408 40.49 10.33 21.77
CA ARG A 408 41.95 10.33 21.86
C ARG A 408 42.53 9.12 22.57
N GLU A 409 41.79 8.62 23.57
CA GLU A 409 42.22 7.49 24.41
C GLU A 409 41.55 6.21 23.94
N LYS A 410 42.34 5.21 23.55
CA LYS A 410 41.84 3.92 23.10
C LYS A 410 40.97 3.23 24.16
N ALA A 411 41.39 3.29 25.42
CA ALA A 411 40.63 2.75 26.52
C ALA A 411 39.23 3.40 26.64
N LEU A 412 39.14 4.73 26.46
CA LEU A 412 37.87 5.44 26.46
C LEU A 412 37.00 5.04 25.25
N ALA A 413 37.62 4.80 24.08
CA ALA A 413 36.91 4.32 22.89
C ALA A 413 36.25 2.94 23.12
N GLU A 414 36.96 2.01 23.73
CA GLU A 414 36.42 0.70 24.08
C GLU A 414 35.34 0.80 25.18
N LEU A 415 35.53 1.65 26.20
CA LEU A 415 34.53 1.93 27.22
C LEU A 415 33.25 2.50 26.65
N PHE A 416 33.35 3.44 25.70
CA PHE A 416 32.21 4.03 24.99
C PHE A 416 31.42 2.94 24.21
N MET A 417 32.12 2.07 23.48
CA MET A 417 31.48 0.96 22.75
C MET A 417 30.81 -0.02 23.73
N MET A 418 31.50 -0.39 24.81
CA MET A 418 30.96 -1.25 25.88
C MET A 418 29.65 -0.67 26.44
N ASN A 419 29.64 0.61 26.82
CA ASN A 419 28.48 1.26 27.40
C ASN A 419 27.26 1.29 26.46
N ASN A 420 27.48 1.53 25.16
CA ASN A 420 26.42 1.51 24.18
C ASN A 420 25.87 0.09 23.96
N ALA A 421 26.73 -0.91 23.84
CA ALA A 421 26.33 -2.31 23.72
C ALA A 421 25.55 -2.78 24.96
N ALA A 422 26.08 -2.49 26.16
CA ALA A 422 25.41 -2.82 27.44
C ALA A 422 24.04 -2.14 27.57
N PHE A 423 23.91 -0.89 27.15
CA PHE A 423 22.65 -0.18 27.14
C PHE A 423 21.63 -0.83 26.20
N LEU A 424 22.03 -1.22 24.99
CA LEU A 424 21.16 -1.90 24.02
C LEU A 424 20.71 -3.26 24.57
N ALA A 425 21.62 -4.07 25.10
CA ALA A 425 21.29 -5.35 25.73
C ALA A 425 20.32 -5.19 26.91
N SER A 426 20.62 -4.28 27.85
CA SER A 426 19.77 -3.98 28.99
C SER A 426 18.40 -3.46 28.58
N SER A 427 18.32 -2.66 27.51
CA SER A 427 17.06 -2.18 26.96
C SER A 427 16.22 -3.31 26.38
N GLY A 428 16.84 -4.26 25.69
CA GLY A 428 16.20 -5.50 25.22
C GLY A 428 15.66 -6.32 26.38
N ARG A 429 16.49 -6.64 27.37
CA ARG A 429 16.07 -7.43 28.55
C ARG A 429 14.92 -6.82 29.32
N ARG A 430 14.80 -5.49 29.35
CA ARG A 430 13.71 -4.75 30.03
C ARG A 430 12.46 -4.57 29.18
N SER A 431 12.46 -4.98 27.90
CA SER A 431 11.35 -4.74 26.97
C SER A 431 11.10 -5.96 26.09
N GLU A 432 10.10 -6.76 26.46
CA GLU A 432 9.62 -7.87 25.60
C GLU A 432 9.28 -7.39 24.19
N ARG A 433 8.73 -6.19 24.05
CA ARG A 433 8.44 -5.58 22.75
C ARG A 433 9.69 -5.36 21.90
N LEU A 434 10.80 -4.95 22.49
CA LEU A 434 12.05 -4.79 21.76
C LEU A 434 12.62 -6.14 21.34
N VAL A 435 12.48 -7.16 22.19
CA VAL A 435 12.87 -8.53 21.90
C VAL A 435 12.02 -9.15 20.79
N SER A 436 10.71 -8.86 20.72
CA SER A 436 9.85 -9.38 19.65
C SER A 436 10.29 -8.89 18.27
N VAL A 437 10.80 -7.67 18.17
CA VAL A 437 11.31 -7.11 16.90
C VAL A 437 12.73 -7.60 16.59
N MET A 438 13.64 -7.49 17.55
CA MET A 438 15.07 -7.71 17.32
C MET A 438 15.52 -9.16 17.53
N GLY A 439 14.72 -9.97 18.22
CA GLY A 439 15.05 -11.33 18.61
C GLY A 439 15.87 -11.41 19.92
N SER A 440 15.82 -12.56 20.60
CA SER A 440 16.63 -12.82 21.80
C SER A 440 18.12 -12.90 21.49
N GLU A 441 18.47 -13.48 20.33
CA GLU A 441 19.85 -13.60 19.87
C GLU A 441 20.55 -12.24 19.72
N TRP A 442 19.81 -11.21 19.30
CA TRP A 442 20.34 -9.84 19.23
C TRP A 442 20.72 -9.32 20.61
N VAL A 443 19.90 -9.58 21.64
CA VAL A 443 20.21 -9.18 23.01
C VAL A 443 21.47 -9.84 23.52
N ASP A 444 21.61 -11.14 23.26
CA ASP A 444 22.79 -11.93 23.66
C ASP A 444 24.04 -11.50 22.89
N GLU A 445 23.92 -11.16 21.61
CA GLU A 445 24.99 -10.57 20.80
C GLU A 445 25.48 -9.23 21.39
N LYS A 446 24.56 -8.30 21.70
CA LYS A 446 24.92 -7.02 22.30
C LYS A 446 25.54 -7.15 23.68
N GLU A 447 25.10 -8.11 24.48
CA GLU A 447 25.70 -8.41 25.76
C GLU A 447 27.11 -8.98 25.62
N SER A 448 27.30 -9.95 24.74
CA SER A 448 28.61 -10.53 24.43
C SER A 448 29.59 -9.47 23.93
N GLU A 449 29.11 -8.58 23.05
CA GLU A 449 29.91 -7.44 22.57
C GLU A 449 30.29 -6.50 23.72
N ALA A 450 29.38 -6.21 24.66
CA ALA A 450 29.70 -5.39 25.82
C ALA A 450 30.82 -5.99 26.67
N TYR A 451 30.78 -7.29 26.95
CA TYR A 451 31.87 -7.96 27.68
C TYR A 451 33.17 -7.95 26.90
N THR A 452 33.15 -8.25 25.60
CA THR A 452 34.33 -8.22 24.72
C THR A 452 34.98 -6.85 24.71
N ARG A 453 34.17 -5.76 24.60
CA ARG A 453 34.68 -4.37 24.65
C ARG A 453 35.22 -4.01 26.03
N GLY A 454 34.59 -4.50 27.09
CA GLY A 454 35.08 -4.33 28.45
C GLY A 454 36.45 -5.00 28.68
N GLU A 455 36.68 -6.20 28.18
CA GLU A 455 37.98 -6.89 28.21
C GLU A 455 39.06 -6.11 27.44
N ARG A 456 38.71 -5.57 26.25
CA ARG A 456 39.62 -4.73 25.48
C ARG A 456 39.95 -3.43 26.22
N TYR A 457 38.96 -2.79 26.87
CA TYR A 457 39.19 -1.63 27.74
C TYR A 457 40.19 -1.96 28.86
N VAL A 458 39.98 -3.09 29.58
CA VAL A 458 40.90 -3.51 30.67
C VAL A 458 42.31 -3.71 30.15
N ASN A 459 42.45 -4.32 28.98
CA ASN A 459 43.73 -4.50 28.34
C ASN A 459 44.40 -3.18 27.93
N GLU A 460 43.70 -2.32 27.21
CA GLU A 460 44.26 -1.03 26.77
C GLU A 460 44.63 -0.10 27.94
N ALA A 461 43.84 -0.08 29.01
CA ALA A 461 44.07 0.79 30.14
C ALA A 461 45.13 0.24 31.11
N TRP A 462 45.12 -1.06 31.42
CA TRP A 462 45.77 -1.59 32.60
C TRP A 462 46.87 -2.64 32.34
N ALA A 463 47.00 -3.20 31.12
CA ALA A 463 48.02 -4.20 30.85
C ALA A 463 49.46 -3.73 31.13
N ARG A 464 49.74 -2.42 30.93
CA ARG A 464 51.08 -1.86 31.23
C ARG A 464 51.36 -1.80 32.73
N ALA A 465 50.31 -1.56 33.56
CA ALA A 465 50.45 -1.56 35.00
C ALA A 465 50.68 -2.99 35.55
N GLU A 466 49.94 -3.98 34.98
CA GLU A 466 50.15 -5.41 35.25
C GLU A 466 51.57 -5.83 34.92
N ALA A 467 52.03 -5.55 33.70
CA ALA A 467 53.38 -5.90 33.26
C ALA A 467 54.49 -5.23 34.12
N ALA A 468 54.23 -4.03 34.65
CA ALA A 468 55.15 -3.41 35.58
C ALA A 468 55.22 -4.16 36.93
N CYS A 469 54.10 -4.71 37.42
CA CYS A 469 54.08 -5.55 38.60
C CYS A 469 54.85 -6.85 38.34
N GLU A 470 54.62 -7.51 37.20
CA GLU A 470 55.30 -8.75 36.84
C GLU A 470 56.81 -8.53 36.70
N THR A 471 57.23 -7.45 36.06
CA THR A 471 58.66 -7.09 35.92
C THR A 471 59.31 -6.84 37.29
N ALA A 472 58.59 -6.36 38.26
CA ALA A 472 59.11 -6.14 39.62
C ALA A 472 59.11 -7.41 40.50
N MET A 473 58.46 -8.49 40.06
CA MET A 473 58.41 -9.78 40.77
C MET A 473 59.69 -10.58 40.45
N VAL A 474 60.73 -10.39 41.28
CA VAL A 474 62.03 -11.03 41.12
C VAL A 474 62.28 -12.07 42.21
N GLU A 475 63.20 -13.02 41.97
CA GLU A 475 63.57 -14.01 42.94
C GLU A 475 64.33 -13.39 44.16
N LEU A 476 64.18 -14.02 45.32
CA LEU A 476 64.88 -13.61 46.52
C LEU A 476 66.08 -14.52 46.81
N PRO A 477 67.21 -13.93 47.24
CA PRO A 477 67.47 -12.53 47.57
C PRO A 477 67.70 -11.66 46.33
N VAL A 478 67.21 -10.41 46.35
CA VAL A 478 67.28 -9.46 45.21
C VAL A 478 68.73 -9.11 44.88
N SER A 479 69.15 -9.41 43.67
CA SER A 479 70.48 -9.03 43.17
C SER A 479 70.63 -7.52 43.00
N GLN A 480 71.86 -7.00 42.94
CA GLN A 480 72.10 -5.55 42.76
C GLN A 480 71.49 -5.03 41.43
N ARG A 481 71.54 -5.85 40.37
CA ARG A 481 70.93 -5.53 39.08
C ARG A 481 69.42 -5.52 39.16
N ASP A 482 68.82 -6.48 39.84
CA ASP A 482 67.38 -6.56 39.99
C ASP A 482 66.82 -5.43 40.86
N LYS A 483 67.58 -4.91 41.83
CA LYS A 483 67.19 -3.72 42.63
C LYS A 483 66.84 -2.53 41.79
N GLU A 484 67.61 -2.25 40.76
CA GLU A 484 67.35 -1.13 39.83
C GLU A 484 66.15 -1.40 38.91
N ALA A 485 66.02 -2.64 38.43
CA ALA A 485 64.84 -3.07 37.65
C ALA A 485 63.54 -2.97 38.46
N VAL A 486 63.53 -3.44 39.73
CA VAL A 486 62.38 -3.32 40.63
C VAL A 486 62.03 -1.86 40.92
N LYS A 487 62.99 -1.00 41.21
CA LYS A 487 62.73 0.44 41.45
C LYS A 487 62.10 1.11 40.23
N LYS A 488 62.63 0.82 39.03
CA LYS A 488 62.14 1.37 37.76
C LYS A 488 60.71 0.86 37.49
N ALA A 489 60.44 -0.41 37.65
CA ALA A 489 59.16 -1.03 37.44
C ALA A 489 58.08 -0.47 38.42
N LEU A 490 58.40 -0.35 39.73
CA LEU A 490 57.53 0.26 40.73
C LEU A 490 57.25 1.74 40.45
N THR A 491 58.25 2.51 40.05
CA THR A 491 58.07 3.91 39.64
C THR A 491 57.12 3.98 38.48
N ARG A 492 57.29 3.07 37.48
CA ARG A 492 56.38 3.00 36.31
C ARG A 492 54.96 2.61 36.71
N PHE A 493 54.80 1.62 37.57
CA PHE A 493 53.48 1.22 38.09
C PHE A 493 52.75 2.39 38.78
N ASN A 494 53.42 3.07 39.70
CA ASN A 494 52.85 4.22 40.42
C ASN A 494 52.39 5.31 39.43
N GLN A 495 53.21 5.65 38.47
CA GLN A 495 52.87 6.62 37.44
C GLN A 495 51.62 6.20 36.65
N LEU A 496 51.61 4.95 36.15
CA LEU A 496 50.45 4.41 35.37
C LEU A 496 49.17 4.38 36.20
N LEU A 497 49.26 3.99 37.49
CA LEU A 497 48.12 4.01 38.41
C LEU A 497 47.60 5.46 38.60
N ASP A 498 48.48 6.41 38.85
CA ASP A 498 48.11 7.82 39.06
C ASP A 498 47.46 8.40 37.78
N ASP A 499 48.09 8.20 36.61
CA ASP A 499 47.63 8.70 35.33
C ASP A 499 46.27 8.12 34.95
N ASN A 500 46.13 6.79 35.07
CA ASN A 500 44.88 6.07 34.73
C ASN A 500 43.75 6.48 35.68
N CYS A 501 43.97 6.52 36.98
CA CYS A 501 42.95 6.93 37.94
C CYS A 501 42.53 8.39 37.70
N ALA A 502 43.46 9.29 37.38
CA ALA A 502 43.15 10.70 37.11
C ALA A 502 42.36 10.85 35.79
N ALA A 503 42.72 10.14 34.71
CA ALA A 503 41.96 10.15 33.47
C ALA A 503 40.55 9.58 33.64
N GLN A 504 40.45 8.42 34.29
CA GLN A 504 39.21 7.63 34.37
C GLN A 504 38.25 8.13 35.47
N SER A 505 38.69 9.04 36.37
CA SER A 505 37.81 9.66 37.37
C SER A 505 36.60 10.41 36.78
N ARG A 506 36.68 10.78 35.48
CA ARG A 506 35.63 11.47 34.71
C ARG A 506 34.81 10.55 33.80
N TRP A 507 35.17 9.27 33.75
CA TRP A 507 34.49 8.30 32.92
C TRP A 507 33.32 7.66 33.67
N ALA A 508 32.28 7.26 32.95
CA ALA A 508 31.07 6.72 33.54
C ALA A 508 30.75 5.33 32.95
N VAL A 509 30.23 4.46 33.76
CA VAL A 509 29.62 3.17 33.36
C VAL A 509 28.20 3.14 33.95
N PRO A 510 27.17 3.47 33.16
CA PRO A 510 25.80 3.62 33.66
C PRO A 510 25.19 2.30 34.12
N GLU A 511 25.39 1.20 33.39
CA GLU A 511 24.80 -0.10 33.71
C GLU A 511 25.51 -0.72 34.91
N LYS A 512 24.77 -0.90 36.02
CA LYS A 512 25.31 -1.33 37.31
C LYS A 512 26.05 -2.66 37.22
N HIS A 513 25.46 -3.68 36.57
CA HIS A 513 26.07 -5.00 36.44
C HIS A 513 27.40 -4.95 35.68
N MET A 514 27.46 -4.17 34.59
CA MET A 514 28.68 -3.98 33.81
C MET A 514 29.75 -3.24 34.60
N ARG A 515 29.38 -2.24 35.39
CA ARG A 515 30.32 -1.51 36.27
C ARG A 515 30.91 -2.43 37.32
N GLU A 516 30.11 -3.25 37.99
CA GLU A 516 30.56 -4.23 38.98
C GLU A 516 31.49 -5.24 38.38
N TRP A 517 31.12 -5.82 37.24
CA TRP A 517 31.95 -6.75 36.51
C TRP A 517 33.27 -6.11 36.08
N LEU A 518 33.25 -4.93 35.49
CA LEU A 518 34.42 -4.22 35.01
C LEU A 518 35.40 -3.93 36.16
N LEU A 519 34.90 -3.47 37.30
CA LEU A 519 35.72 -3.25 38.50
C LEU A 519 36.35 -4.53 39.03
N GLN A 520 35.68 -5.69 38.93
CA GLN A 520 36.26 -6.98 39.26
C GLN A 520 37.43 -7.32 38.32
N GLN A 521 37.25 -7.12 37.00
CA GLN A 521 38.31 -7.35 36.01
C GLN A 521 39.52 -6.44 36.26
N VAL A 522 39.29 -5.16 36.52
CA VAL A 522 40.37 -4.21 36.84
C VAL A 522 41.09 -4.60 38.14
N LYS A 523 40.35 -4.98 39.17
CA LYS A 523 40.96 -5.47 40.46
C LYS A 523 41.79 -6.75 40.23
N ALA A 524 41.28 -7.67 39.51
CA ALA A 524 42.01 -8.93 39.20
C ALA A 524 43.34 -8.64 38.47
N ARG A 525 43.36 -7.65 37.61
CA ARG A 525 44.52 -7.33 36.75
C ARG A 525 45.50 -6.36 37.39
N VAL A 526 45.08 -5.51 38.33
CA VAL A 526 45.92 -4.47 38.94
C VAL A 526 46.14 -4.72 40.41
N TYR A 527 45.07 -4.90 41.18
CA TYR A 527 45.14 -5.04 42.61
C TYR A 527 45.80 -6.37 43.04
N GLU A 528 45.39 -7.50 42.49
CA GLU A 528 45.88 -8.79 42.91
C GLU A 528 47.40 -8.96 42.58
N PRO A 529 47.92 -8.60 41.41
CA PRO A 529 49.35 -8.59 41.15
C PRO A 529 50.12 -7.64 42.05
N TYR A 530 49.60 -6.44 42.28
CA TYR A 530 50.24 -5.44 43.14
C TYR A 530 50.27 -5.90 44.60
N LYS A 531 49.20 -6.46 45.13
CA LYS A 531 49.15 -7.02 46.48
C LYS A 531 50.20 -8.09 46.68
N ARG A 532 50.29 -9.08 45.77
CA ARG A 532 51.33 -10.14 45.81
C ARG A 532 52.75 -9.54 45.77
N LEU A 533 52.95 -8.57 44.87
CA LEU A 533 54.22 -7.86 44.73
C LEU A 533 54.57 -7.10 46.00
N HIS A 534 53.63 -6.38 46.60
CA HIS A 534 53.82 -5.63 47.85
C HIS A 534 54.18 -6.56 49.00
N GLU A 535 53.47 -7.68 49.20
CA GLU A 535 53.78 -8.69 50.21
C GLU A 535 55.15 -9.33 49.99
N HIS A 536 55.52 -9.60 48.78
CA HIS A 536 56.82 -10.19 48.40
C HIS A 536 57.97 -9.20 48.69
N LEU A 537 57.87 -7.96 48.20
CA LEU A 537 58.91 -6.93 48.37
C LEU A 537 59.01 -6.37 49.80
N SER A 538 57.93 -6.48 50.59
CA SER A 538 57.97 -6.09 52.01
C SER A 538 58.96 -6.97 52.83
N LYS A 539 59.21 -8.19 52.34
CA LYS A 539 60.19 -9.13 52.96
C LYS A 539 61.57 -9.01 52.36
N ALA A 540 61.75 -8.18 51.33
CA ALA A 540 63.01 -8.10 50.55
C ALA A 540 63.73 -6.75 50.81
N SER A 541 65.08 -6.80 50.93
CA SER A 541 65.90 -5.60 51.01
C SER A 541 66.32 -5.14 49.60
N PHE A 542 65.35 -4.55 48.86
CA PHE A 542 65.60 -4.01 47.53
C PHE A 542 65.99 -2.56 47.48
N SER A 543 65.69 -1.78 48.54
CA SER A 543 66.00 -0.34 48.65
C SER A 543 66.26 0.06 50.08
N LYS A 544 67.08 1.13 50.29
CA LYS A 544 67.30 1.82 51.56
C LYS A 544 66.03 2.60 52.02
N TYR A 545 65.17 2.97 51.04
CA TYR A 545 63.94 3.73 51.26
C TYR A 545 62.78 3.09 50.48
N PRO A 546 62.30 1.92 50.89
CA PRO A 546 61.27 1.17 50.14
C PRO A 546 59.95 1.95 50.00
N GLU A 547 59.58 2.80 50.93
CA GLU A 547 58.39 3.65 50.92
C GLU A 547 58.36 4.65 49.73
N ARG A 548 59.51 4.98 49.14
CA ARG A 548 59.55 5.82 47.92
C ARG A 548 59.04 5.11 46.70
N TYR A 549 59.11 3.76 46.66
CA TYR A 549 58.75 2.94 45.53
C TYR A 549 57.44 2.17 45.76
N LEU A 550 57.27 1.59 46.99
CA LEU A 550 55.97 1.05 47.44
C LEU A 550 55.13 2.19 48.02
N LYS A 551 54.76 3.14 47.12
CA LYS A 551 54.11 4.42 47.45
C LYS A 551 52.70 4.24 48.06
N HIS A 552 52.00 3.20 47.61
CA HIS A 552 50.62 2.92 48.01
C HIS A 552 50.55 1.60 48.82
N ARG A 553 49.77 1.54 49.87
CA ARG A 553 49.37 0.28 50.51
C ARG A 553 48.35 -0.43 49.62
N PRO A 554 48.26 -1.77 49.63
CA PRO A 554 47.25 -2.50 48.85
C PRO A 554 45.83 -1.97 49.01
N GLU A 555 45.40 -1.63 50.23
CA GLU A 555 44.07 -1.09 50.55
C GLU A 555 43.84 0.26 49.89
N GLN A 556 44.86 1.09 49.76
CA GLN A 556 44.80 2.38 49.06
C GLN A 556 44.63 2.19 47.58
N VAL A 557 45.30 1.22 46.99
CA VAL A 557 45.10 0.86 45.55
C VAL A 557 43.67 0.35 45.34
N ALA A 558 43.18 -0.55 46.20
CA ALA A 558 41.82 -1.07 46.12
C ALA A 558 40.78 0.11 46.19
N GLY A 559 40.90 1.01 47.16
CA GLY A 559 39.99 2.14 47.30
C GLY A 559 40.00 3.10 46.08
N ARG A 560 41.20 3.32 45.49
CA ARG A 560 41.32 4.12 44.23
C ARG A 560 40.62 3.46 43.04
N LEU A 561 40.76 2.17 42.89
CA LEU A 561 40.08 1.41 41.86
C LEU A 561 38.56 1.37 42.06
N GLU A 562 38.09 1.27 43.33
CA GLU A 562 36.66 1.31 43.66
C GLU A 562 36.01 2.66 43.36
N SER A 563 36.80 3.73 43.40
CA SER A 563 36.32 5.09 43.06
C SER A 563 36.21 5.36 41.57
N LEU A 564 36.67 4.43 40.70
CA LEU A 564 36.49 4.54 39.25
C LEU A 564 35.00 4.51 38.89
N PHE A 565 34.63 5.27 37.89
CA PHE A 565 33.27 5.31 37.31
C PHE A 565 32.19 5.84 38.27
N SER A 566 32.56 6.57 39.32
CA SER A 566 31.61 7.07 40.32
C SER A 566 30.61 8.09 39.78
N LEU A 567 30.91 8.79 38.69
CA LEU A 567 30.04 9.77 38.03
C LEU A 567 28.80 9.15 37.33
N GLY A 568 28.75 7.85 37.15
CA GLY A 568 27.59 7.14 36.58
C GLY A 568 26.59 6.59 37.60
N SER A 569 26.74 6.93 38.88
CA SER A 569 25.96 6.34 39.99
C SER A 569 24.77 7.19 40.48
N SER A 570 24.44 8.29 39.80
CA SER A 570 23.33 9.20 40.14
C SER A 570 22.13 9.03 39.21
#